data_27ed62caa2b73990816f28d1b221a78d
#
_entry.id   27ed62caa2b73990816f28d1b221a78d
#
_cell.length_a   1.000
_cell.length_b   1.000
_cell.length_c   1.000
_cell.angle_alpha   90.00
_cell.angle_beta   90.00
_cell.angle_gamma   90.00
#
_symmetry.space_group_name_H-M   'P 1'
#
loop_
_entity.id
_entity.type
_entity.pdbx_description
1 polymer ?
#
loop_
_entity_poly.entity_id
_entity_poly.type
_entity_poly.pdbx_seq_one_letter_code
_entity_poly.pdbx_strand_id
1 'polypeptide(L)' 'MTVDINCAKCGEKICTQRMLKPIKDILKTYHNKCPHCRQTLSTTDFTMDTEKK' A
#
# COMPACT_ATOMS: atom_id res chain seq x y z
N MET A 1 15.71 -0.20 6.62
CA MET A 1 14.90 -0.67 5.48
C MET A 1 13.49 -0.12 5.55
N THR A 2 13.02 0.42 4.47
CA THR A 2 11.64 0.89 4.37
C THR A 2 10.97 0.27 3.18
N VAL A 3 9.66 0.06 3.28
CA VAL A 3 8.84 -0.46 2.21
C VAL A 3 7.82 0.59 1.85
N ASP A 4 7.83 1.03 0.61
CA ASP A 4 6.84 1.98 0.10
C ASP A 4 5.69 1.22 -0.52
N ILE A 5 4.49 1.53 -0.07
CA ILE A 5 3.28 0.88 -0.55
C ILE A 5 2.53 1.85 -1.44
N ASN A 6 2.34 1.45 -2.68
CA ASN A 6 1.70 2.29 -3.70
C ASN A 6 0.44 1.63 -4.21
N CYS A 7 -0.52 2.47 -4.61
CA CYS A 7 -1.72 1.98 -5.26
C CYS A 7 -1.39 1.58 -6.70
N ALA A 8 -1.75 0.35 -7.08
CA ALA A 8 -1.50 -0.12 -8.45
C ALA A 8 -2.48 0.48 -9.44
N LYS A 9 -3.58 1.06 -8.97
CA LYS A 9 -4.60 1.62 -9.85
C LYS A 9 -4.33 3.08 -10.24
N CYS A 10 -3.94 3.91 -9.26
CA CYS A 10 -3.66 5.31 -9.54
C CYS A 10 -2.17 5.63 -9.52
N GLY A 11 -1.34 4.71 -9.01
CA GLY A 11 0.10 4.91 -8.95
C GLY A 11 0.57 5.81 -7.84
N GLU A 12 -0.32 6.24 -6.95
CA GLU A 12 0.04 7.12 -5.86
C GLU A 12 0.55 6.35 -4.66
N LYS A 13 1.50 6.94 -3.95
CA LYS A 13 2.03 6.35 -2.74
C LYS A 13 1.00 6.43 -1.63
N ILE A 14 0.69 5.28 -1.04
CA ILE A 14 -0.29 5.21 0.04
C ILE A 14 0.40 5.45 1.38
N CYS A 15 1.44 4.68 1.67
CA CYS A 15 2.15 4.79 2.94
C CYS A 15 3.53 4.18 2.84
N THR A 16 4.35 4.48 3.84
CA THR A 16 5.67 3.89 3.98
C THR A 16 5.72 3.11 5.28
N GLN A 17 6.21 1.87 5.21
CA GLN A 17 6.32 1.01 6.37
C GLN A 17 7.79 0.76 6.70
N ARG A 18 8.13 0.81 7.98
CA ARG A 18 9.47 0.44 8.44
C ARG A 18 9.60 -1.05 8.66
N MET A 19 8.49 -1.70 8.93
CA MET A 19 8.44 -3.14 9.14
C MET A 19 7.52 -3.75 8.13
N LEU A 20 7.82 -4.99 7.75
CA LEU A 20 6.98 -5.72 6.83
C LEU A 20 5.68 -6.09 7.52
N LYS A 21 4.59 -5.47 7.10
CA LYS A 21 3.26 -5.79 7.59
C LYS A 21 2.46 -6.46 6.49
N PRO A 22 1.55 -7.38 6.85
CA PRO A 22 0.68 -7.97 5.82
C PRO A 22 -0.22 -6.91 5.19
N ILE A 23 -0.50 -7.10 3.91
CA ILE A 23 -1.36 -6.18 3.16
C ILE A 23 -2.74 -6.08 3.80
N LYS A 24 -3.18 -7.15 4.45
CA LYS A 24 -4.48 -7.15 5.13
C LYS A 24 -4.58 -6.06 6.19
N ASP A 25 -3.50 -5.79 6.92
CA ASP A 25 -3.49 -4.74 7.92
C ASP A 25 -3.62 -3.36 7.28
N ILE A 26 -2.96 -3.19 6.13
CA ILE A 26 -3.03 -1.93 5.39
C ILE A 26 -4.44 -1.72 4.85
N LEU A 27 -5.04 -2.77 4.32
CA LEU A 27 -6.42 -2.71 3.84
C LEU A 27 -7.40 -2.35 4.95
N LYS A 28 -7.20 -2.90 6.15
CA LYS A 28 -8.03 -2.55 7.31
C LYS A 28 -7.94 -1.07 7.64
N THR A 29 -6.73 -0.52 7.60
CA THR A 29 -6.50 0.88 7.91
C THR A 29 -7.22 1.79 6.92
N TYR A 30 -7.27 1.41 5.66
CA TYR A 30 -7.87 2.22 4.60
C TYR A 30 -9.22 1.72 4.14
N HIS A 31 -9.83 0.80 4.88
CA HIS A 31 -11.17 0.26 4.57
C HIS A 31 -11.25 -0.36 3.17
N ASN A 32 -10.19 -1.06 2.77
CA ASN A 32 -10.10 -1.69 1.44
C ASN A 32 -10.22 -0.70 0.29
N LYS A 33 -9.83 0.55 0.52
CA LYS A 33 -9.91 1.60 -0.50
C LYS A 33 -8.64 2.42 -0.52
N CYS A 34 -8.29 2.88 -1.70
CA CYS A 34 -7.18 3.80 -1.86
C CYS A 34 -7.55 5.17 -1.30
N PRO A 35 -6.70 5.79 -0.48
CA PRO A 35 -7.01 7.14 0.05
C PRO A 35 -6.93 8.24 -1.01
N HIS A 36 -6.37 7.95 -2.17
CA HIS A 36 -6.22 8.92 -3.25
C HIS A 36 -7.29 8.80 -4.30
N CYS A 37 -7.45 7.61 -4.90
CA CYS A 37 -8.43 7.40 -5.95
C CYS A 37 -9.77 6.86 -5.43
N ARG A 38 -9.80 6.44 -4.18
CA ARG A 38 -10.98 5.92 -3.50
C ARG A 38 -11.61 4.70 -4.17
N GLN A 39 -10.82 3.99 -4.96
CA GLN A 39 -11.31 2.75 -5.56
C GLN A 39 -11.06 1.59 -4.63
N THR A 40 -11.93 0.58 -4.72
CA THR A 40 -11.78 -0.62 -3.91
C THR A 40 -10.50 -1.36 -4.33
N LEU A 41 -9.68 -1.70 -3.35
CA LEU A 41 -8.43 -2.40 -3.56
C LEU A 41 -8.49 -3.79 -2.95
N SER A 42 -7.85 -4.73 -3.62
CA SER A 42 -7.65 -6.08 -3.10
C SER A 42 -6.18 -6.26 -2.70
N THR A 43 -5.85 -7.43 -2.16
CA THR A 43 -4.47 -7.72 -1.75
C THR A 43 -3.48 -7.72 -2.92
N THR A 44 -3.98 -7.79 -4.16
CA THR A 44 -3.14 -7.77 -5.36
C THR A 44 -3.06 -6.39 -6.00
N ASP A 45 -3.80 -5.41 -5.48
CA ASP A 45 -3.85 -4.07 -6.06
C ASP A 45 -2.85 -3.11 -5.43
N PHE A 46 -1.74 -3.63 -4.95
CA PHE A 46 -0.69 -2.83 -4.32
C PHE A 46 0.65 -3.13 -4.96
N THR A 47 1.48 -2.09 -5.05
CA THR A 47 2.87 -2.22 -5.47
C THR A 47 3.76 -1.91 -4.28
N MET A 48 4.73 -2.77 -4.04
CA MET A 48 5.67 -2.58 -2.95
C MET A 48 7.06 -2.32 -3.50
N ASP A 49 7.66 -1.23 -3.04
CA ASP A 49 9.04 -0.90 -3.35
C ASP A 49 9.87 -0.98 -2.07
N THR A 50 10.91 -1.77 -2.10
CA THR A 50 11.82 -1.92 -0.97
C THR A 50 13.09 -1.12 -1.23
N GLU A 51 13.40 -0.19 -0.34
CA GLU A 51 14.67 0.51 -0.41
C GLU A 51 15.73 -0.23 0.37
N LYS A 52 16.83 -0.51 -0.29
CA LYS A 52 18.01 -1.07 0.34
C LYS A 52 19.09 -0.01 0.41
N LYS A 53 19.64 0.14 1.57
CA LYS A 53 20.83 0.94 1.76
C LYS A 53 21.97 0.11 2.28
#